data_06a6cf66cb22ef421e616c7d3b08d6e4
#
_entry.id   06a6cf66cb22ef421e616c7d3b08d6e4
#
_cell.length_a   1.000
_cell.length_b   1.000
_cell.length_c   1.000
_cell.angle_alpha   90.00
_cell.angle_beta   90.00
_cell.angle_gamma   90.00
#
_symmetry.space_group_name_H-M   'P 1'
#
loop_
_entity.id
_entity.type
_entity.pdbx_description
1 polymer ?
#
loop_
_entity_poly.entity_id
_entity_poly.type
_entity_poly.pdbx_seq_one_letter_code
_entity_poly.pdbx_strand_id
1 'polypeptide(L)'
;DEAQFAELDTMGELVLRAWNKNVQAFIEGPGHVPLHKIKENMERQISHCHNAPFYTLGPLVTDIAPGYDHITSAIGAAQIGWLGTAMLCYVTPKEHLGLPNKEDVRVGVITYKIAAHAADLAKGHPGAQIRDNALSKARYEFRWRDQFHLSLDPDRALEYFNEGRHTDGEYCTMCGPNFCAMKLSRDLKNVGN
;
A
#
# COMPACT_ATOMS: atom_id res chain seq x y z
N ASP A 1 -21.14 -14.06 0.36
CA ASP A 1 -20.86 -13.74 1.78
C ASP A 1 -21.01 -14.96 2.69
N GLU A 2 -22.10 -15.73 2.59
CA GLU A 2 -22.36 -16.89 3.47
C GLU A 2 -21.27 -17.96 3.34
N ALA A 3 -20.87 -18.32 2.12
CA ALA A 3 -19.83 -19.33 1.90
C ALA A 3 -18.48 -18.89 2.46
N GLN A 4 -18.12 -17.61 2.26
CA GLN A 4 -16.87 -17.06 2.78
C GLN A 4 -16.85 -17.00 4.31
N PHE A 5 -17.96 -16.64 4.93
CA PHE A 5 -18.05 -16.64 6.38
C PHE A 5 -18.01 -18.05 6.97
N ALA A 6 -18.63 -19.03 6.31
CA ALA A 6 -18.53 -20.44 6.69
C ALA A 6 -17.08 -20.97 6.55
N GLU A 7 -16.34 -20.49 5.56
CA GLU A 7 -14.90 -20.76 5.41
C GLU A 7 -14.10 -20.22 6.59
N LEU A 8 -14.33 -18.97 6.99
CA LEU A 8 -13.68 -18.39 8.17
C LEU A 8 -13.98 -19.17 9.46
N ASP A 9 -15.21 -19.58 9.65
CA ASP A 9 -15.62 -20.38 10.81
C ASP A 9 -14.86 -21.72 10.82
N THR A 10 -14.76 -22.39 9.67
CA THR A 10 -13.99 -23.64 9.52
C THR A 10 -12.50 -23.42 9.77
N MET A 11 -11.92 -22.34 9.25
CA MET A 11 -10.52 -22.00 9.49
C MET A 11 -10.24 -21.73 10.97
N GLY A 12 -11.16 -21.12 11.68
CA GLY A 12 -11.06 -20.94 13.13
C GLY A 12 -10.92 -22.27 13.89
N GLU A 13 -11.70 -23.30 13.51
CA GLU A 13 -11.54 -24.65 14.08
C GLU A 13 -10.17 -25.28 13.74
N LEU A 14 -9.73 -25.11 12.50
CA LEU A 14 -8.43 -25.66 12.03
C LEU A 14 -7.25 -24.99 12.74
N VAL A 15 -7.31 -23.70 13.02
CA VAL A 15 -6.31 -23.00 13.82
C VAL A 15 -6.15 -23.62 15.20
N LEU A 16 -7.26 -23.88 15.90
CA LEU A 16 -7.20 -24.52 17.21
C LEU A 16 -6.57 -25.92 17.14
N ARG A 17 -6.87 -26.69 16.10
CA ARG A 17 -6.25 -28.01 15.89
C ARG A 17 -4.74 -27.91 15.66
N ALA A 18 -4.28 -26.92 14.90
CA ALA A 18 -2.85 -26.65 14.67
C ALA A 18 -2.16 -26.25 15.98
N TRP A 19 -2.73 -25.30 16.72
CA TRP A 19 -2.15 -24.84 17.98
C TRP A 19 -2.08 -25.94 19.05
N ASN A 20 -3.08 -26.82 19.13
CA ASN A 20 -3.07 -27.99 20.01
C ASN A 20 -1.94 -28.98 19.66
N LYS A 21 -1.33 -28.85 18.48
CA LYS A 21 -0.17 -29.63 18.05
C LYS A 21 1.14 -28.82 18.07
N ASN A 22 1.13 -27.63 18.69
CA ASN A 22 2.26 -26.68 18.71
C ASN A 22 2.71 -26.26 17.30
N VAL A 23 1.79 -26.18 16.35
CA VAL A 23 2.05 -25.70 14.98
C VAL A 23 1.53 -24.28 14.86
N GLN A 24 2.38 -23.36 14.38
CA GLN A 24 1.96 -22.02 14.02
C GLN A 24 1.01 -22.07 12.81
N ALA A 25 -0.01 -21.21 12.82
CA ALA A 25 -0.95 -21.09 11.74
C ALA A 25 -1.29 -19.62 11.48
N PHE A 26 -1.54 -19.28 10.23
CA PHE A 26 -2.17 -18.05 9.82
C PHE A 26 -3.34 -18.36 8.89
N ILE A 27 -4.26 -17.43 8.79
CA ILE A 27 -5.47 -17.57 7.98
C ILE A 27 -5.27 -16.85 6.67
N GLU A 28 -5.54 -17.51 5.55
CA GLU A 28 -5.65 -16.86 4.26
C GLU A 28 -7.06 -16.26 4.10
N GLY A 29 -7.13 -15.01 3.68
CA GLY A 29 -8.37 -14.28 3.49
C GLY A 29 -8.82 -14.22 2.02
N PRO A 30 -10.00 -13.67 1.78
CA PRO A 30 -10.59 -13.57 0.46
C PRO A 30 -9.84 -12.57 -0.43
N GLY A 31 -9.82 -12.87 -1.74
CA GLY A 31 -9.25 -11.99 -2.76
C GLY A 31 -10.19 -10.89 -3.26
N HIS A 32 -11.51 -11.05 -3.11
CA HIS A 32 -12.53 -10.13 -3.61
C HIS A 32 -13.51 -9.78 -2.51
N VAL A 33 -13.49 -8.53 -2.04
CA VAL A 33 -14.43 -8.03 -1.03
C VAL A 33 -14.80 -6.59 -1.37
N PRO A 34 -16.08 -6.28 -1.58
CA PRO A 34 -16.52 -4.90 -1.77
C PRO A 34 -16.04 -3.99 -0.63
N LEU A 35 -15.64 -2.78 -0.95
CA LEU A 35 -14.99 -1.84 -0.01
C LEU A 35 -15.71 -1.73 1.33
N HIS A 36 -17.05 -1.61 1.31
CA HIS A 36 -17.88 -1.45 2.50
C HIS A 36 -17.99 -2.73 3.37
N LYS A 37 -17.59 -3.89 2.83
CA LYS A 37 -17.62 -5.19 3.54
C LYS A 37 -16.29 -5.58 4.19
N ILE A 38 -15.22 -4.85 3.91
CA ILE A 38 -13.88 -5.19 4.42
C ILE A 38 -13.83 -5.18 5.94
N LYS A 39 -14.47 -4.19 6.58
CA LYS A 39 -14.51 -4.11 8.04
C LYS A 39 -15.21 -5.31 8.66
N GLU A 40 -16.40 -5.68 8.16
CA GLU A 40 -17.17 -6.85 8.60
C GLU A 40 -16.33 -8.13 8.46
N ASN A 41 -15.63 -8.29 7.35
CA ASN A 41 -14.77 -9.44 7.11
C ASN A 41 -13.63 -9.54 8.12
N MET A 42 -12.94 -8.42 8.40
CA MET A 42 -11.86 -8.39 9.38
C MET A 42 -12.35 -8.66 10.81
N GLU A 43 -13.45 -8.04 11.22
CA GLU A 43 -14.04 -8.25 12.55
C GLU A 43 -14.46 -9.71 12.74
N ARG A 44 -15.02 -10.35 11.72
CA ARG A 44 -15.38 -11.75 11.76
C ARG A 44 -14.14 -12.65 11.86
N GLN A 45 -13.11 -12.39 11.08
CA GLN A 45 -11.85 -13.13 11.19
C GLN A 45 -11.27 -13.05 12.61
N ILE A 46 -11.19 -11.85 13.18
CA ILE A 46 -10.68 -11.66 14.54
C ILE A 46 -11.47 -12.50 15.54
N SER A 47 -12.81 -12.45 15.48
CA SER A 47 -13.68 -13.12 16.45
C SER A 47 -13.72 -14.64 16.28
N HIS A 48 -13.81 -15.14 15.05
CA HIS A 48 -14.00 -16.57 14.75
C HIS A 48 -12.67 -17.32 14.61
N CYS A 49 -11.61 -16.65 14.17
CA CYS A 49 -10.29 -17.27 14.02
C CYS A 49 -9.33 -16.98 15.18
N HIS A 50 -9.84 -16.60 16.34
CA HIS A 50 -9.08 -16.44 17.58
C HIS A 50 -7.93 -15.43 17.47
N ASN A 51 -8.11 -14.39 16.66
CA ASN A 51 -7.09 -13.39 16.34
C ASN A 51 -5.78 -14.00 15.75
N ALA A 52 -5.89 -15.14 15.07
CA ALA A 52 -4.77 -15.69 14.32
C ALA A 52 -4.32 -14.69 13.24
N PRO A 53 -3.02 -14.63 12.89
CA PRO A 53 -2.55 -13.74 11.85
C PRO A 53 -3.34 -13.93 10.55
N PHE A 54 -3.81 -12.82 9.96
CA PHE A 54 -4.59 -12.82 8.73
C PHE A 54 -3.71 -12.42 7.55
N TYR A 55 -3.75 -13.21 6.49
CA TYR A 55 -3.04 -12.98 5.24
C TYR A 55 -4.06 -12.80 4.12
N THR A 56 -4.10 -11.65 3.49
CA THR A 56 -5.12 -11.31 2.50
C THR A 56 -4.52 -11.03 1.13
N LEU A 57 -5.17 -11.54 0.07
CA LEU A 57 -4.89 -11.18 -1.30
C LEU A 57 -5.72 -9.94 -1.66
N GLY A 58 -5.18 -8.77 -1.45
CA GLY A 58 -5.93 -7.53 -1.59
C GLY A 58 -6.61 -7.12 -0.29
N PRO A 59 -7.95 -7.06 -0.28
CA PRO A 59 -8.87 -7.54 -1.32
C PRO A 59 -9.11 -6.56 -2.49
N LEU A 60 -9.43 -7.11 -3.66
CA LEU A 60 -9.95 -6.36 -4.78
C LEU A 60 -11.35 -5.83 -4.42
N VAL A 61 -11.52 -4.53 -4.50
CA VAL A 61 -12.77 -3.86 -4.06
C VAL A 61 -13.79 -3.66 -5.15
N THR A 62 -13.39 -3.89 -6.40
CA THR A 62 -14.22 -3.79 -7.62
C THR A 62 -13.58 -4.57 -8.76
N ASP A 63 -14.38 -5.04 -9.71
CA ASP A 63 -13.95 -5.84 -10.86
C ASP A 63 -13.88 -5.03 -12.16
N ILE A 64 -14.10 -3.71 -12.10
CA ILE A 64 -14.26 -2.87 -13.30
C ILE A 64 -12.96 -2.65 -14.10
N ALA A 65 -11.80 -3.01 -13.57
CA ALA A 65 -10.52 -2.59 -14.11
C ALA A 65 -9.55 -3.75 -14.43
N PRO A 66 -9.88 -4.68 -15.36
CA PRO A 66 -8.93 -5.69 -15.81
C PRO A 66 -7.63 -5.04 -16.31
N GLY A 67 -6.47 -5.57 -15.91
CA GLY A 67 -5.16 -4.97 -16.15
C GLY A 67 -4.70 -3.96 -15.10
N TYR A 68 -5.58 -3.60 -14.17
CA TYR A 68 -5.32 -2.69 -13.05
C TYR A 68 -5.65 -3.31 -11.68
N ASP A 69 -5.73 -4.62 -11.59
CA ASP A 69 -6.11 -5.33 -10.38
C ASP A 69 -5.16 -5.07 -9.21
N HIS A 70 -3.88 -4.76 -9.49
CA HIS A 70 -2.93 -4.29 -8.49
C HIS A 70 -3.36 -2.96 -7.82
N ILE A 71 -4.10 -2.10 -8.53
CA ILE A 71 -4.64 -0.83 -7.99
C ILE A 71 -5.92 -1.10 -7.20
N THR A 72 -6.88 -1.82 -7.79
CA THR A 72 -8.17 -2.10 -7.13
C THR A 72 -7.98 -2.88 -5.84
N SER A 73 -7.01 -3.79 -5.82
CA SER A 73 -6.66 -4.56 -4.63
C SER A 73 -5.83 -3.76 -3.62
N ALA A 74 -4.97 -2.84 -4.05
CA ALA A 74 -4.22 -1.99 -3.12
C ALA A 74 -5.13 -1.07 -2.28
N ILE A 75 -6.26 -0.63 -2.84
CA ILE A 75 -7.28 0.12 -2.10
C ILE A 75 -7.80 -0.70 -0.93
N GLY A 76 -8.20 -1.95 -1.19
CA GLY A 76 -8.65 -2.87 -0.15
C GLY A 76 -7.55 -3.27 0.81
N ALA A 77 -6.33 -3.50 0.30
CA ALA A 77 -5.16 -3.84 1.11
C ALA A 77 -4.82 -2.75 2.13
N ALA A 78 -4.86 -1.48 1.74
CA ALA A 78 -4.65 -0.37 2.67
C ALA A 78 -5.71 -0.34 3.77
N GLN A 79 -6.97 -0.56 3.42
CA GLN A 79 -8.06 -0.55 4.38
C GLN A 79 -8.01 -1.76 5.34
N ILE A 80 -7.84 -2.97 4.82
CA ILE A 80 -7.80 -4.17 5.66
C ILE A 80 -6.53 -4.23 6.49
N GLY A 81 -5.41 -3.72 5.95
CA GLY A 81 -4.16 -3.55 6.67
C GLY A 81 -4.28 -2.60 7.86
N TRP A 82 -4.99 -1.48 7.69
CA TRP A 82 -5.34 -0.57 8.78
C TRP A 82 -6.22 -1.24 9.84
N LEU A 83 -7.15 -2.09 9.43
CA LEU A 83 -8.08 -2.79 10.33
C LEU A 83 -7.44 -3.97 11.08
N GLY A 84 -6.25 -4.44 10.70
CA GLY A 84 -5.52 -5.44 11.47
C GLY A 84 -4.94 -6.63 10.73
N THR A 85 -5.09 -6.73 9.41
CA THR A 85 -4.42 -7.78 8.63
C THR A 85 -2.92 -7.79 8.91
N ALA A 86 -2.37 -8.97 9.16
CA ALA A 86 -0.96 -9.15 9.50
C ALA A 86 -0.03 -9.16 8.28
N MET A 87 -0.50 -9.71 7.15
CA MET A 87 0.27 -9.83 5.92
C MET A 87 -0.61 -9.54 4.71
N LEU A 88 -0.02 -8.89 3.70
CA LEU A 88 -0.67 -8.57 2.44
C LEU A 88 0.02 -9.33 1.30
N CYS A 89 -0.74 -10.15 0.56
CA CYS A 89 -0.28 -10.73 -0.69
C CYS A 89 -0.40 -9.71 -1.81
N TYR A 90 0.66 -9.52 -2.59
CA TYR A 90 0.60 -8.59 -3.71
C TYR A 90 -0.20 -9.16 -4.89
N VAL A 91 -0.79 -8.27 -5.65
CA VAL A 91 -1.48 -8.54 -6.91
C VAL A 91 -0.73 -7.83 -8.03
N THR A 92 -0.60 -8.48 -9.18
CA THR A 92 0.04 -7.89 -10.36
C THR A 92 -0.97 -7.25 -11.31
N PRO A 93 -0.53 -6.40 -12.27
CA PRO A 93 -1.42 -5.90 -13.32
C PRO A 93 -2.05 -7.01 -14.19
N LYS A 94 -1.43 -8.21 -14.19
CA LYS A 94 -1.89 -9.35 -15.00
C LYS A 94 -2.79 -10.34 -14.26
N GLU A 95 -3.19 -10.01 -13.05
CA GLU A 95 -4.13 -10.84 -12.30
C GLU A 95 -5.37 -11.14 -13.16
N HIS A 96 -5.83 -12.39 -13.17
CA HIS A 96 -6.91 -12.92 -13.99
C HIS A 96 -6.69 -12.88 -15.55
N LEU A 97 -5.56 -12.34 -16.03
CA LEU A 97 -5.30 -12.18 -17.47
C LEU A 97 -4.16 -13.06 -18.00
N GLY A 98 -3.15 -13.35 -17.15
CA GLY A 98 -2.02 -14.15 -17.60
C GLY A 98 -0.86 -14.19 -16.60
N LEU A 99 0.19 -14.91 -16.94
CA LEU A 99 1.37 -15.01 -16.09
C LEU A 99 2.14 -13.68 -16.06
N PRO A 100 2.46 -13.17 -14.88
CA PRO A 100 3.24 -11.94 -14.75
C PRO A 100 4.70 -12.16 -15.14
N ASN A 101 5.29 -11.16 -15.76
CA ASN A 101 6.74 -11.07 -15.92
C ASN A 101 7.39 -10.35 -14.72
N LYS A 102 8.72 -10.20 -14.75
CA LYS A 102 9.48 -9.55 -13.67
C LYS A 102 9.00 -8.13 -13.37
N GLU A 103 8.68 -7.34 -14.40
CA GLU A 103 8.23 -5.96 -14.21
C GLU A 103 6.81 -5.90 -13.64
N ASP A 104 5.91 -6.79 -14.07
CA ASP A 104 4.58 -6.91 -13.48
C ASP A 104 4.66 -7.23 -11.98
N VAL A 105 5.56 -8.14 -11.60
CA VAL A 105 5.80 -8.48 -10.18
C VAL A 105 6.35 -7.27 -9.42
N ARG A 106 7.33 -6.55 -9.99
CA ARG A 106 7.88 -5.33 -9.39
C ARG A 106 6.80 -4.29 -9.13
N VAL A 107 5.96 -4.02 -10.14
CA VAL A 107 4.83 -3.08 -10.00
C VAL A 107 3.88 -3.51 -8.90
N GLY A 108 3.49 -4.79 -8.86
CA GLY A 108 2.62 -5.34 -7.83
C GLY A 108 3.20 -5.18 -6.42
N VAL A 109 4.47 -5.57 -6.23
CA VAL A 109 5.16 -5.48 -4.92
C VAL A 109 5.28 -4.02 -4.46
N ILE A 110 5.66 -3.09 -5.34
CA ILE A 110 5.75 -1.66 -4.98
C ILE A 110 4.37 -1.11 -4.61
N THR A 111 3.34 -1.44 -5.38
CA THR A 111 1.95 -1.03 -5.09
C THR A 111 1.52 -1.48 -3.70
N TYR A 112 1.82 -2.72 -3.33
CA TYR A 112 1.48 -3.26 -2.01
C TYR A 112 2.34 -2.70 -0.87
N LYS A 113 3.59 -2.35 -1.12
CA LYS A 113 4.40 -1.60 -0.16
C LYS A 113 3.81 -0.21 0.12
N ILE A 114 3.21 0.43 -0.89
CA ILE A 114 2.51 1.71 -0.72
C ILE A 114 1.25 1.51 0.13
N ALA A 115 0.44 0.49 -0.18
CA ALA A 115 -0.76 0.17 0.60
C ALA A 115 -0.44 -0.15 2.07
N ALA A 116 0.58 -0.98 2.31
CA ALA A 116 1.04 -1.32 3.65
C ALA A 116 1.57 -0.10 4.42
N HIS A 117 2.34 0.78 3.75
CA HIS A 117 2.83 2.01 4.36
C HIS A 117 1.68 2.95 4.75
N ALA A 118 0.67 3.11 3.90
CA ALA A 118 -0.52 3.89 4.21
C ALA A 118 -1.29 3.32 5.42
N ALA A 119 -1.42 1.99 5.50
CA ALA A 119 -2.02 1.30 6.65
C ALA A 119 -1.21 1.51 7.93
N ASP A 120 0.12 1.45 7.85
CA ASP A 120 1.01 1.67 9.01
C ASP A 120 0.95 3.11 9.51
N LEU A 121 0.85 4.10 8.63
CA LEU A 121 0.60 5.50 9.01
C LEU A 121 -0.74 5.63 9.74
N ALA A 122 -1.80 5.03 9.21
CA ALA A 122 -3.14 5.07 9.79
C ALA A 122 -3.21 4.38 11.17
N LYS A 123 -2.41 3.34 11.39
CA LYS A 123 -2.24 2.67 12.70
C LYS A 123 -1.36 3.46 13.68
N GLY A 124 -0.70 4.52 13.24
CA GLY A 124 0.24 5.29 14.06
C GLY A 124 1.59 4.60 14.28
N HIS A 125 2.04 3.74 13.35
CA HIS A 125 3.34 3.08 13.46
C HIS A 125 4.47 4.10 13.37
N PRO A 126 5.32 4.25 14.42
CA PRO A 126 6.28 5.34 14.50
C PRO A 126 7.33 5.30 13.38
N GLY A 127 7.77 4.12 12.96
CA GLY A 127 8.75 3.96 11.87
C GLY A 127 8.21 4.43 10.52
N ALA A 128 6.92 4.20 10.23
CA ALA A 128 6.27 4.67 9.02
C ALA A 128 6.21 6.20 8.99
N GLN A 129 5.79 6.83 10.08
CA GLN A 129 5.69 8.28 10.19
C GLN A 129 7.05 8.98 10.07
N ILE A 130 8.11 8.43 10.68
CA ILE A 130 9.46 8.98 10.58
C ILE A 130 9.92 9.01 9.12
N ARG A 131 9.74 7.91 8.38
CA ARG A 131 10.12 7.82 6.97
C ARG A 131 9.32 8.76 6.10
N ASP A 132 8.01 8.83 6.30
CA ASP A 132 7.11 9.70 5.55
C ASP A 132 7.44 11.18 5.77
N ASN A 133 7.69 11.58 7.02
CA ASN A 133 8.12 12.92 7.37
C ASN A 133 9.48 13.29 6.75
N ALA A 134 10.43 12.35 6.73
CA ALA A 134 11.74 12.58 6.12
C ALA A 134 11.62 12.85 4.60
N LEU A 135 10.79 12.07 3.90
CA LEU A 135 10.54 12.28 2.48
C LEU A 135 9.77 13.59 2.22
N SER A 136 8.76 13.89 3.04
CA SER A 136 8.00 15.14 2.95
C SER A 136 8.90 16.37 3.13
N LYS A 137 9.85 16.31 4.09
CA LYS A 137 10.85 17.36 4.30
C LYS A 137 11.78 17.50 3.10
N ALA A 138 12.30 16.39 2.57
CA ALA A 138 13.14 16.39 1.38
C ALA A 138 12.42 16.98 0.17
N ARG A 139 11.13 16.70 0.02
CA ARG A 139 10.27 17.28 -1.03
C ARG A 139 10.07 18.77 -0.85
N TYR A 140 9.76 19.22 0.34
CA TYR A 140 9.60 20.66 0.64
C TYR A 140 10.87 21.46 0.41
N GLU A 141 12.05 20.87 0.67
CA GLU A 141 13.37 21.49 0.51
C GLU A 141 13.96 21.31 -0.90
N PHE A 142 13.23 20.67 -1.83
CA PHE A 142 13.70 20.35 -3.20
C PHE A 142 14.99 19.52 -3.23
N ARG A 143 15.22 18.71 -2.22
CA ARG A 143 16.36 17.78 -2.16
C ARG A 143 16.03 16.51 -2.95
N TRP A 144 16.12 16.59 -4.28
CA TRP A 144 15.68 15.57 -5.21
C TRP A 144 16.31 14.20 -4.96
N ARG A 145 17.62 14.15 -4.75
CA ARG A 145 18.34 12.89 -4.49
C ARG A 145 17.86 12.20 -3.23
N ASP A 146 17.62 12.97 -2.17
CA ASP A 146 17.08 12.41 -0.92
C ASP A 146 15.66 11.89 -1.09
N GLN A 147 14.83 12.58 -1.91
CA GLN A 147 13.49 12.06 -2.25
C GLN A 147 13.57 10.69 -2.92
N PHE A 148 14.49 10.50 -3.87
CA PHE A 148 14.65 9.22 -4.55
C PHE A 148 15.12 8.13 -3.59
N HIS A 149 16.15 8.38 -2.78
CA HIS A 149 16.69 7.42 -1.81
C HIS A 149 15.65 7.02 -0.74
N LEU A 150 14.80 7.93 -0.33
CA LEU A 150 13.74 7.66 0.67
C LEU A 150 12.50 7.00 0.06
N SER A 151 12.34 7.03 -1.26
CA SER A 151 11.16 6.46 -1.94
C SER A 151 11.10 4.93 -1.87
N LEU A 152 9.96 4.37 -2.16
CA LEU A 152 9.78 2.91 -2.25
C LEU A 152 10.28 2.36 -3.58
N ASP A 153 10.36 3.20 -4.61
CA ASP A 153 10.86 2.89 -5.94
C ASP A 153 11.80 4.00 -6.43
N PRO A 154 13.06 4.01 -5.97
CA PRO A 154 14.02 5.07 -6.30
C PRO A 154 14.37 5.10 -7.79
N ASP A 155 14.46 3.95 -8.44
CA ASP A 155 14.83 3.85 -9.86
C ASP A 155 13.79 4.50 -10.74
N ARG A 156 12.51 4.20 -10.52
CA ARG A 156 11.39 4.80 -11.26
C ARG A 156 11.26 6.30 -11.00
N ALA A 157 11.48 6.72 -9.76
CA ALA A 157 11.45 8.13 -9.41
C ALA A 157 12.55 8.92 -10.12
N LEU A 158 13.76 8.36 -10.18
CA LEU A 158 14.90 8.95 -10.89
C LEU A 158 14.69 8.96 -12.41
N GLU A 159 14.17 7.86 -12.98
CA GLU A 159 13.84 7.76 -14.41
C GLU A 159 12.88 8.89 -14.83
N TYR A 160 11.74 9.02 -14.15
CA TYR A 160 10.75 10.06 -14.45
C TYR A 160 11.27 11.48 -14.24
N PHE A 161 12.11 11.68 -13.24
CA PHE A 161 12.77 12.96 -13.04
C PHE A 161 13.68 13.32 -14.23
N ASN A 162 14.47 12.35 -14.71
CA ASN A 162 15.40 12.57 -15.84
C ASN A 162 14.66 12.78 -17.17
N GLU A 163 13.51 12.13 -17.40
CA GLU A 163 12.67 12.37 -18.59
C GLU A 163 12.26 13.84 -18.71
N GLY A 164 12.05 14.50 -17.58
CA GLY A 164 11.69 15.91 -17.51
C GLY A 164 12.80 16.89 -17.88
N ARG A 165 14.03 16.44 -18.16
CA ARG A 165 15.22 17.30 -18.45
C ARG A 165 15.46 18.36 -17.38
N HIS A 166 15.49 17.94 -16.13
CA HIS A 166 15.70 18.87 -15.02
C HIS A 166 17.14 19.37 -14.91
N THR A 167 17.23 20.67 -14.70
CA THR A 167 18.32 21.25 -13.91
C THR A 167 18.02 21.01 -12.42
N ASP A 168 19.02 21.02 -11.53
CA ASP A 168 18.88 20.93 -10.07
C ASP A 168 18.06 22.10 -9.45
N GLY A 169 17.00 22.54 -10.12
CA GLY A 169 16.20 23.69 -9.76
C GLY A 169 15.16 23.41 -8.67
N GLU A 170 14.66 24.46 -8.06
CA GLU A 170 13.63 24.43 -7.01
C GLU A 170 12.21 24.25 -7.57
N TYR A 171 12.05 23.51 -8.64
CA TYR A 171 10.75 23.18 -9.26
C TYR A 171 10.88 21.95 -10.14
N CYS A 172 9.76 21.31 -10.46
CA CYS A 172 9.70 20.23 -11.43
C CYS A 172 9.11 20.71 -12.77
N THR A 173 9.36 19.98 -13.86
CA THR A 173 8.87 20.34 -15.20
C THR A 173 7.36 20.39 -15.30
N MET A 174 6.63 19.70 -14.42
CA MET A 174 5.18 19.74 -14.43
C MET A 174 4.63 21.16 -14.12
N CYS A 175 5.18 21.82 -13.10
CA CYS A 175 4.73 23.16 -12.71
C CYS A 175 5.61 24.27 -13.31
N GLY A 176 6.88 23.98 -13.61
CA GLY A 176 7.84 24.98 -14.04
C GLY A 176 8.17 26.03 -12.95
N PRO A 177 8.98 27.04 -13.30
CA PRO A 177 9.51 28.00 -12.32
C PRO A 177 8.46 28.96 -11.75
N ASN A 178 7.36 29.20 -12.46
CA ASN A 178 6.40 30.26 -12.14
C ASN A 178 5.11 29.74 -11.47
N PHE A 179 4.85 28.43 -11.49
CA PHE A 179 3.60 27.85 -11.00
C PHE A 179 3.79 26.79 -9.91
N CYS A 180 5.01 26.59 -9.41
CA CYS A 180 5.26 25.67 -8.32
C CYS A 180 4.77 26.26 -6.99
N ALA A 181 3.68 25.74 -6.44
CA ALA A 181 3.08 26.24 -5.20
C ALA A 181 4.07 26.20 -4.01
N MET A 182 4.92 25.17 -3.92
CA MET A 182 5.93 25.08 -2.86
C MET A 182 7.00 26.17 -2.98
N LYS A 183 7.50 26.42 -4.22
CA LYS A 183 8.47 27.49 -4.47
C LYS A 183 7.86 28.85 -4.15
N LEU A 184 6.67 29.14 -4.67
CA LEU A 184 5.97 30.40 -4.40
C LEU A 184 5.73 30.62 -2.90
N SER A 185 5.34 29.58 -2.16
CA SER A 185 5.14 29.66 -0.70
C SER A 185 6.44 29.95 0.06
N ARG A 186 7.57 29.42 -0.40
CA ARG A 186 8.89 29.74 0.18
C ARG A 186 9.33 31.16 -0.14
N ASP A 187 9.16 31.57 -1.38
CA ASP A 187 9.54 32.92 -1.83
C ASP A 187 8.75 33.99 -1.04
N LEU A 188 7.44 33.77 -0.81
CA LEU A 188 6.60 34.66 0.00
C LEU A 188 7.06 34.74 1.47
N LYS A 189 7.48 33.63 2.08
CA LYS A 189 8.02 33.63 3.45
C LYS A 189 9.34 34.41 3.57
N ASN A 190 10.16 34.37 2.54
CA ASN A 190 11.46 35.07 2.51
C ASN A 190 11.32 36.58 2.26
N VAL A 191 10.20 37.05 1.68
CA VAL A 191 9.92 38.48 1.48
C VAL A 191 9.34 39.14 2.74
N GLY A 192 8.78 38.34 3.68
CA GLY A 192 8.20 38.83 4.94
C GLY A 192 9.15 38.90 6.14
N ASN A 193 10.42 38.56 5.92
CA ASN A 193 11.52 38.70 6.87
C ASN A 193 12.52 39.72 6.34
#